data_7933f7579ed41a0a86f697fb34572d02
#
_entry.id   7933f7579ed41a0a86f697fb34572d02
#
_cell.length_a   1.000
_cell.length_b   1.000
_cell.length_c   1.000
_cell.angle_alpha   90.00
_cell.angle_beta   90.00
_cell.angle_gamma   90.00
#
_symmetry.space_group_name_H-M   'P 1'
#
loop_
_entity.id
_entity.type
_entity.pdbx_description
1 polymer ?
#
loop_
_entity_poly.entity_id
_entity_poly.type
_entity_poly.pdbx_seq_one_letter_code
_entity_poly.pdbx_strand_id
1 'polypeptide(L)'
;MPMIDVYAPAGTFRDRAKLVRDLATAVITIERVPNIPLFRQNTAAFVHELTPDTLSNVDGDHACVRVQVLTNAGGLDREKQLALVAELTRIVGAAAGDPL
;
A
#
# COMPACT_ATOMS: atom_id res chain seq x y z
N MET A 1 -11.53 -10.44 0.69
CA MET A 1 -10.07 -10.54 0.88
C MET A 1 -9.44 -9.29 0.30
N PRO A 2 -8.80 -8.44 1.08
CA PRO A 2 -8.23 -7.21 0.57
C PRO A 2 -6.97 -7.45 -0.26
N MET A 3 -6.82 -6.64 -1.29
CA MET A 3 -5.65 -6.60 -2.14
C MET A 3 -5.12 -5.17 -2.16
N ILE A 4 -3.81 -5.01 -1.99
CA ILE A 4 -3.16 -3.72 -1.97
C ILE A 4 -2.20 -3.65 -3.16
N ASP A 5 -2.30 -2.59 -3.95
CA ASP A 5 -1.42 -2.35 -5.09
C ASP A 5 -0.69 -1.03 -4.92
N VAL A 6 0.64 -1.07 -4.98
CA VAL A 6 1.49 0.11 -4.94
C VAL A 6 2.12 0.28 -6.31
N TYR A 7 1.97 1.47 -6.89
CA TYR A 7 2.57 1.84 -8.18
C TYR A 7 3.60 2.93 -7.92
N ALA A 8 4.83 2.73 -8.33
CA ALA A 8 5.91 3.68 -8.10
C ALA A 8 6.98 3.56 -9.17
N PRO A 9 7.81 4.60 -9.37
CA PRO A 9 8.97 4.47 -10.24
C PRO A 9 9.91 3.37 -9.77
N ALA A 10 10.51 2.65 -10.69
CA ALA A 10 11.50 1.64 -10.37
C ALA A 10 12.62 2.23 -9.51
N GLY A 11 13.02 1.54 -8.46
CA GLY A 11 14.07 2.00 -7.56
C GLY A 11 13.60 2.87 -6.39
N THR A 12 12.30 3.16 -6.28
CA THR A 12 11.76 3.96 -5.17
C THR A 12 11.95 3.26 -3.82
N PHE A 13 11.77 1.95 -3.77
CA PHE A 13 11.83 1.18 -2.54
C PHE A 13 13.03 0.25 -2.55
N ARG A 14 13.79 0.22 -1.43
CA ARG A 14 14.95 -0.67 -1.28
C ARG A 14 14.54 -2.07 -0.86
N ASP A 15 13.70 -2.18 0.17
CA ASP A 15 13.24 -3.47 0.69
C ASP A 15 11.77 -3.67 0.34
N ARG A 16 11.53 -4.15 -0.87
CA ARG A 16 10.18 -4.36 -1.39
C ARG A 16 9.44 -5.48 -0.65
N ALA A 17 10.18 -6.53 -0.27
CA ALA A 17 9.59 -7.64 0.47
C ALA A 17 9.03 -7.18 1.83
N LYS A 18 9.75 -6.33 2.54
CA LYS A 18 9.29 -5.76 3.80
C LYS A 18 8.08 -4.84 3.57
N LEU A 19 8.13 -4.01 2.55
CA LEU A 19 7.05 -3.08 2.22
C LEU A 19 5.73 -3.81 2.01
N VAL A 20 5.71 -4.85 1.17
CA VAL A 20 4.46 -5.56 0.87
C VAL A 20 3.93 -6.31 2.08
N ARG A 21 4.80 -6.90 2.92
CA ARG A 21 4.37 -7.53 4.17
C ARG A 21 3.76 -6.53 5.14
N ASP A 22 4.40 -5.37 5.29
CA ASP A 22 3.93 -4.33 6.21
C ASP A 22 2.58 -3.76 5.75
N LEU A 23 2.40 -3.57 4.45
CA LEU A 23 1.12 -3.09 3.91
C LEU A 23 0.00 -4.10 4.12
N ALA A 24 0.24 -5.37 3.83
CA ALA A 24 -0.75 -6.42 4.04
C ALA A 24 -1.13 -6.55 5.52
N THR A 25 -0.14 -6.50 6.40
CA THR A 25 -0.34 -6.56 7.87
C THR A 25 -1.16 -5.36 8.35
N ALA A 26 -0.86 -4.16 7.85
CA ALA A 26 -1.60 -2.96 8.25
C ALA A 26 -3.08 -3.06 7.88
N VAL A 27 -3.38 -3.54 6.68
CA VAL A 27 -4.77 -3.67 6.24
C VAL A 27 -5.54 -4.67 7.08
N ILE A 28 -4.94 -5.84 7.34
CA ILE A 28 -5.59 -6.88 8.16
C ILE A 28 -5.85 -6.39 9.59
N THR A 29 -4.90 -5.63 10.13
CA THR A 29 -4.99 -5.09 11.50
C THR A 29 -6.08 -4.02 11.60
N ILE A 30 -6.12 -3.09 10.65
CA ILE A 30 -7.06 -1.97 10.68
C ILE A 30 -8.48 -2.44 10.34
N GLU A 31 -8.63 -3.36 9.42
CA GLU A 31 -9.93 -3.96 9.10
C GLU A 31 -10.47 -4.80 10.25
N ARG A 32 -9.59 -5.20 11.18
CA ARG A 32 -9.92 -6.04 12.34
C ARG A 32 -10.45 -7.41 11.94
N VAL A 33 -9.93 -7.98 10.86
CA VAL A 33 -10.25 -9.36 10.52
C VAL A 33 -9.42 -10.30 11.40
N PRO A 34 -9.94 -11.53 11.66
CA PRO A 34 -9.20 -12.51 12.46
C PRO A 34 -7.83 -12.81 11.87
N ASN A 35 -6.81 -12.86 12.72
CA ASN A 35 -5.45 -13.17 12.33
C ASN A 35 -5.25 -14.68 12.22
N ILE A 36 -5.97 -15.31 11.29
CA ILE A 36 -5.91 -16.76 11.04
C ILE A 36 -5.38 -17.03 9.64
N PRO A 37 -4.85 -18.24 9.38
CA PRO A 37 -4.21 -18.52 8.08
C PRO A 37 -5.07 -18.20 6.87
N LEU A 38 -6.38 -18.44 6.91
CA LEU A 38 -7.27 -18.17 5.79
C LEU A 38 -7.21 -16.70 5.37
N PHE A 39 -7.30 -15.78 6.33
CA PHE A 39 -7.27 -14.33 6.03
C PHE A 39 -5.85 -13.85 5.74
N ARG A 40 -4.85 -14.37 6.48
CA ARG A 40 -3.45 -13.99 6.27
C ARG A 40 -2.96 -14.35 4.87
N GLN A 41 -3.31 -15.54 4.40
CA GLN A 41 -2.85 -16.05 3.10
C GLN A 41 -3.59 -15.42 1.91
N ASN A 42 -4.75 -14.81 2.17
CA ASN A 42 -5.58 -14.20 1.13
C ASN A 42 -5.62 -12.68 1.19
N THR A 43 -4.79 -12.07 2.02
CA THR A 43 -4.55 -10.62 2.06
C THR A 43 -3.17 -10.38 1.49
N ALA A 44 -3.09 -9.76 0.32
CA ALA A 44 -1.84 -9.65 -0.40
C ALA A 44 -1.57 -8.22 -0.85
N ALA A 45 -0.29 -7.86 -0.91
CA ALA A 45 0.15 -6.58 -1.44
C ALA A 45 1.12 -6.81 -2.59
N PHE A 46 1.06 -5.91 -3.57
CA PHE A 46 1.85 -5.98 -4.80
C PHE A 46 2.55 -4.65 -5.04
N VAL A 47 3.80 -4.68 -5.46
CA VAL A 47 4.52 -3.49 -5.92
C VAL A 47 4.67 -3.58 -7.43
N HIS A 48 4.17 -2.55 -8.11
CA HIS A 48 4.31 -2.39 -9.54
C HIS A 48 5.37 -1.33 -9.81
N GLU A 49 6.49 -1.73 -10.35
CA GLU A 49 7.59 -0.82 -10.66
C GLU A 49 7.42 -0.32 -12.09
N LEU A 50 7.36 1.01 -12.24
CA LEU A 50 7.10 1.66 -13.52
C LEU A 50 8.35 2.34 -14.05
N THR A 51 8.49 2.34 -15.38
CA THR A 51 9.52 3.13 -16.05
C THR A 51 9.09 4.60 -16.07
N PRO A 52 10.06 5.55 -16.09
CA PRO A 52 9.72 6.98 -16.00
C PRO A 52 8.77 7.49 -17.07
N ASP A 53 8.78 6.88 -18.24
CA ASP A 53 7.91 7.29 -19.35
C ASP A 53 6.46 6.82 -19.21
N THR A 54 6.13 6.05 -18.18
CA THR A 54 4.79 5.47 -17.99
C THR A 54 4.00 6.14 -16.87
N LEU A 55 4.56 7.14 -16.21
CA LEU A 55 3.84 7.88 -15.17
C LEU A 55 4.28 9.35 -15.17
N SER A 56 3.36 10.22 -14.80
CA SER A 56 3.65 11.66 -14.70
C SER A 56 2.55 12.36 -13.90
N ASN A 57 2.94 13.38 -13.13
CA ASN A 57 1.97 14.37 -12.65
C ASN A 57 1.76 15.44 -13.74
N VAL A 58 1.02 16.49 -13.40
CA VAL A 58 0.70 17.57 -14.36
C VAL A 58 1.96 18.29 -14.85
N ASP A 59 2.98 18.40 -14.01
CA ASP A 59 4.22 19.12 -14.33
C ASP A 59 5.28 18.24 -15.01
N GLY A 60 4.96 16.99 -15.33
CA GLY A 60 5.91 16.06 -15.94
C GLY A 60 6.86 15.40 -14.96
N ASP A 61 6.57 15.49 -13.66
CA ASP A 61 7.39 14.89 -12.61
C ASP A 61 7.02 13.41 -12.44
N HIS A 62 8.03 12.58 -12.23
CA HIS A 62 7.86 11.13 -12.10
C HIS A 62 7.89 10.63 -10.66
N ALA A 63 8.14 11.50 -9.68
CA ALA A 63 8.23 11.13 -8.27
C ALA A 63 6.84 10.98 -7.65
N CYS A 64 6.05 10.06 -8.18
CA CYS A 64 4.67 9.81 -7.74
C CYS A 64 4.52 8.38 -7.27
N VAL A 65 3.78 8.20 -6.17
CA VAL A 65 3.42 6.88 -5.68
C VAL A 65 1.90 6.81 -5.57
N ARG A 66 1.33 5.74 -6.09
CA ARG A 66 -0.10 5.47 -5.97
C ARG A 66 -0.31 4.20 -5.17
N VAL A 67 -1.20 4.26 -4.19
CA VAL A 67 -1.60 3.08 -3.40
C VAL A 67 -3.09 2.88 -3.59
N GLN A 68 -3.48 1.68 -3.99
CA GLN A 68 -4.87 1.29 -4.17
C GLN A 68 -5.18 0.09 -3.28
N VAL A 69 -6.28 0.16 -2.54
CA VAL A 69 -6.75 -0.92 -1.70
C VAL A 69 -8.13 -1.36 -2.19
N LEU A 70 -8.24 -2.63 -2.54
CA LEU A 70 -9.50 -3.27 -2.88
C LEU A 70 -9.90 -4.18 -1.74
N THR A 71 -11.10 -3.98 -1.19
CA THR A 71 -11.61 -4.79 -0.11
C THR A 71 -13.11 -5.03 -0.29
N ASN A 72 -13.67 -5.90 0.55
CA ASN A 72 -15.09 -6.18 0.51
C ASN A 72 -15.90 -4.94 0.89
N ALA A 73 -17.08 -4.80 0.31
CA ALA A 73 -18.02 -3.73 0.67
C ALA A 73 -18.29 -3.78 2.18
N GLY A 74 -18.16 -2.63 2.85
CA GLY A 74 -18.34 -2.55 4.29
C GLY A 74 -17.13 -2.97 5.12
N GLY A 75 -16.04 -3.43 4.50
CA GLY A 75 -14.82 -3.81 5.22
C GLY A 75 -14.12 -2.64 5.88
N LEU A 76 -14.23 -1.46 5.27
CA LEU A 76 -13.62 -0.23 5.79
C LEU A 76 -14.68 0.85 5.92
N ASP A 77 -15.08 1.15 7.17
CA ASP A 77 -15.88 2.34 7.45
C ASP A 77 -15.00 3.60 7.38
N ARG A 78 -15.60 4.78 7.57
CA ARG A 78 -14.86 6.02 7.44
C ARG A 78 -13.71 6.12 8.43
N GLU A 79 -13.92 5.72 9.68
CA GLU A 79 -12.88 5.74 10.71
C GLU A 79 -11.70 4.85 10.32
N LYS A 80 -11.99 3.65 9.86
CA LYS A 80 -10.96 2.71 9.38
C LYS A 80 -10.26 3.24 8.14
N GLN A 81 -10.98 3.87 7.22
CA GLN A 81 -10.38 4.47 6.03
C GLN A 81 -9.37 5.56 6.40
N LEU A 82 -9.72 6.44 7.33
CA LEU A 82 -8.82 7.49 7.78
C LEU A 82 -7.57 6.93 8.46
N ALA A 83 -7.76 5.92 9.33
CA ALA A 83 -6.65 5.24 9.99
C ALA A 83 -5.74 4.54 8.98
N LEU A 84 -6.32 3.91 7.96
CA LEU A 84 -5.57 3.19 6.94
C LEU A 84 -4.75 4.16 6.07
N VAL A 85 -5.32 5.28 5.66
CA VAL A 85 -4.59 6.29 4.89
C VAL A 85 -3.36 6.77 5.65
N ALA A 86 -3.51 7.08 6.94
CA ALA A 86 -2.40 7.52 7.78
C ALA A 86 -1.31 6.45 7.89
N GLU A 87 -1.70 5.20 8.14
CA GLU A 87 -0.74 4.11 8.32
C GLU A 87 -0.03 3.73 7.01
N LEU A 88 -0.76 3.64 5.90
CA LEU A 88 -0.15 3.34 4.61
C LEU A 88 0.79 4.45 4.15
N THR A 89 0.45 5.72 4.41
CA THR A 89 1.32 6.85 4.13
C THR A 89 2.63 6.74 4.90
N ARG A 90 2.55 6.40 6.18
CA ARG A 90 3.72 6.20 7.03
C ARG A 90 4.62 5.07 6.50
N ILE A 91 4.02 3.94 6.17
CA ILE A 91 4.77 2.75 5.70
C ILE A 91 5.45 3.05 4.37
N VAL A 92 4.73 3.63 3.42
CA VAL A 92 5.27 3.95 2.09
C VAL A 92 6.37 5.00 2.19
N GLY A 93 6.16 6.04 2.99
CA GLY A 93 7.17 7.08 3.19
C GLY A 93 8.45 6.54 3.79
N ALA A 94 8.34 5.70 4.82
CA ALA A 94 9.50 5.07 5.44
C ALA A 94 10.25 4.16 4.46
N ALA A 95 9.51 3.38 3.67
CA ALA A 95 10.10 2.48 2.68
C ALA A 95 10.81 3.23 1.55
N ALA A 96 10.33 4.41 1.20
CA ALA A 96 10.96 5.28 0.19
C ALA A 96 12.13 6.08 0.75
N GLY A 97 12.38 6.00 2.06
CA GLY A 97 13.42 6.79 2.70
C GLY A 97 13.06 8.27 2.84
N ASP A 98 11.78 8.59 2.71
CA ASP A 98 11.27 9.95 2.82
C ASP A 98 10.34 10.03 4.03
N PRO A 99 10.79 10.64 5.14
CA PRO A 99 9.94 10.79 6.33
C PRO A 99 8.83 11.81 6.02
N LEU A 100 7.67 11.30 5.82
CA LEU A 100 6.50 12.13 5.55
C LEU A 100 5.89 12.70 6.83
#